data_955c36affb2c00c93ed55a6447cb7804
#
_entry.id   955c36affb2c00c93ed55a6447cb7804
#
_cell.length_a   1.000
_cell.length_b   1.000
_cell.length_c   1.000
_cell.angle_alpha   90.00
_cell.angle_beta   90.00
_cell.angle_gamma   90.00
#
_symmetry.space_group_name_H-M   'P 1'
#
loop_
_entity.id
_entity.type
_entity.pdbx_description
1 polymer ?
#
loop_
_entity_poly.entity_id
_entity_poly.type
_entity_poly.pdbx_seq_one_letter_code
_entity_poly.pdbx_strand_id
1 'polypeptide(L)'
;LGDKVSSNDPKRDGVRPPAIRPCTDDPEDRKTAEVCNEFIRQSHDILSRHPMNVRRMEEGLAPGNLLLIRGAGKMGAFPQFSGRYGLSGSVISAATLIAGIGKVVGLEHIPVPGTTGSVDSDLDAKVKAALAELDRKDFVLLNIKGADEAGHDGRGIQKRDFIEVIDAALEPLLDLGDTLLVVCADHSTPCSIKDHSADPVPVVIRGPGVRTDRVARFDEVSCAEGGLHRIRGRDLMPIALDLINKSHKYGA
;
A
#
# COMPACT_ATOMS: atom_id res chain seq x y z
N LEU A 1 -21.45 6.12 17.23
CA LEU A 1 -20.84 4.79 17.36
C LEU A 1 -19.42 4.92 17.91
N GLY A 2 -19.06 4.07 18.86
CA GLY A 2 -17.71 3.95 19.39
C GLY A 2 -16.74 3.26 18.43
N ASP A 3 -15.46 3.33 18.72
CA ASP A 3 -14.40 2.69 17.89
C ASP A 3 -13.53 1.71 18.70
N LYS A 4 -13.80 1.53 19.98
CA LYS A 4 -13.08 0.62 20.86
C LYS A 4 -13.75 -0.76 20.88
N VAL A 5 -13.63 -1.47 19.77
CA VAL A 5 -14.16 -2.84 19.60
C VAL A 5 -13.07 -3.79 19.13
N SER A 6 -13.21 -5.07 19.49
CA SER A 6 -12.26 -6.11 19.08
C SER A 6 -12.39 -6.44 17.58
N SER A 7 -11.37 -7.10 17.04
CA SER A 7 -11.44 -7.77 15.74
C SER A 7 -12.17 -9.11 15.88
N ASN A 8 -12.76 -9.62 14.77
CA ASN A 8 -13.19 -11.01 14.65
C ASN A 8 -12.24 -11.85 13.76
N ASP A 9 -11.09 -11.31 13.37
CA ASP A 9 -10.07 -12.04 12.62
C ASP A 9 -9.26 -12.96 13.57
N PRO A 10 -9.34 -14.29 13.46
CA PRO A 10 -8.67 -15.23 14.36
C PRO A 10 -7.16 -15.33 14.09
N LYS A 11 -6.65 -14.75 12.99
CA LYS A 11 -5.23 -14.84 12.56
C LYS A 11 -4.72 -16.26 12.33
N ARG A 12 -5.62 -17.24 12.24
CA ARG A 12 -5.29 -18.66 12.06
C ARG A 12 -6.34 -19.34 11.20
N ASP A 13 -5.90 -20.19 10.28
CA ASP A 13 -6.79 -21.02 9.49
C ASP A 13 -7.46 -22.10 10.33
N GLY A 14 -8.67 -22.51 9.93
CA GLY A 14 -9.43 -23.55 10.59
C GLY A 14 -10.04 -23.15 11.93
N VAL A 15 -9.90 -21.90 12.36
CA VAL A 15 -10.47 -21.40 13.62
C VAL A 15 -11.72 -20.59 13.33
N ARG A 16 -12.81 -20.87 14.07
CA ARG A 16 -14.03 -20.09 13.97
C ARG A 16 -13.78 -18.65 14.43
N PRO A 17 -14.11 -17.64 13.63
CA PRO A 17 -13.98 -16.24 14.02
C PRO A 17 -14.76 -15.93 15.31
N PRO A 18 -14.16 -15.22 16.27
CA PRO A 18 -14.86 -14.81 17.49
C PRO A 18 -15.90 -13.71 17.18
N ALA A 19 -16.87 -13.53 18.08
CA ALA A 19 -17.72 -12.36 18.01
C ALA A 19 -16.94 -11.09 18.36
N ILE A 20 -17.29 -9.98 17.73
CA ILE A 20 -16.78 -8.66 18.08
C ILE A 20 -17.31 -8.27 19.46
N ARG A 21 -16.44 -7.77 20.33
CA ARG A 21 -16.76 -7.37 21.70
C ARG A 21 -16.37 -5.90 21.92
N PRO A 22 -17.09 -5.17 22.76
CA PRO A 22 -16.63 -3.86 23.20
C PRO A 22 -15.34 -4.02 24.01
N CYS A 23 -14.40 -3.10 23.83
CA CYS A 23 -13.15 -3.04 24.58
C CYS A 23 -13.23 -2.12 25.81
N THR A 24 -14.32 -1.36 25.93
CA THR A 24 -14.62 -0.49 27.09
C THR A 24 -16.07 -0.68 27.53
N ASP A 25 -16.42 -0.05 28.65
CA ASP A 25 -17.80 -0.02 29.16
C ASP A 25 -18.69 1.04 28.48
N ASP A 26 -18.16 1.78 27.52
CA ASP A 26 -18.90 2.81 26.79
C ASP A 26 -20.09 2.17 26.05
N PRO A 27 -21.32 2.71 26.25
CA PRO A 27 -22.50 2.25 25.51
C PRO A 27 -22.35 2.36 23.99
N GLU A 28 -21.57 3.32 23.49
CA GLU A 28 -21.32 3.44 22.04
C GLU A 28 -20.47 2.29 21.50
N ASP A 29 -19.48 1.82 22.26
CA ASP A 29 -18.66 0.66 21.87
C ASP A 29 -19.49 -0.63 21.88
N ARG A 30 -20.38 -0.80 22.87
CA ARG A 30 -21.33 -1.92 22.91
C ARG A 30 -22.26 -1.91 21.69
N LYS A 31 -22.83 -0.76 21.37
CA LYS A 31 -23.68 -0.59 20.19
C LYS A 31 -22.92 -0.91 18.89
N THR A 32 -21.66 -0.46 18.78
CA THR A 32 -20.82 -0.79 17.61
C THR A 32 -20.59 -2.29 17.49
N ALA A 33 -20.26 -2.97 18.59
CA ALA A 33 -20.05 -4.42 18.58
C ALA A 33 -21.34 -5.18 18.16
N GLU A 34 -22.49 -4.78 18.66
CA GLU A 34 -23.80 -5.35 18.28
C GLU A 34 -24.09 -5.16 16.79
N VAL A 35 -23.94 -3.94 16.27
CA VAL A 35 -24.15 -3.63 14.84
C VAL A 35 -23.21 -4.42 13.95
N CYS A 36 -21.92 -4.50 14.31
CA CYS A 36 -20.94 -5.27 13.55
C CYS A 36 -21.27 -6.77 13.53
N ASN A 37 -21.64 -7.35 14.67
CA ASN A 37 -22.03 -8.77 14.74
C ASN A 37 -23.28 -9.06 13.92
N GLU A 38 -24.29 -8.18 13.98
CA GLU A 38 -25.50 -8.33 13.16
C GLU A 38 -25.20 -8.19 11.66
N PHE A 39 -24.35 -7.24 11.28
CA PHE A 39 -23.88 -7.08 9.91
C PHE A 39 -23.16 -8.34 9.39
N ILE A 40 -22.26 -8.91 10.20
CA ILE A 40 -21.54 -10.15 9.87
C ILE A 40 -22.54 -11.31 9.68
N ARG A 41 -23.52 -11.44 10.57
CA ARG A 41 -24.54 -12.48 10.50
C ARG A 41 -25.38 -12.37 9.23
N GLN A 42 -25.92 -11.18 8.94
CA GLN A 42 -26.71 -10.95 7.73
C GLN A 42 -25.88 -11.16 6.46
N SER A 43 -24.65 -10.67 6.44
CA SER A 43 -23.73 -10.87 5.33
C SER A 43 -23.46 -12.35 5.08
N HIS A 44 -23.27 -13.14 6.13
CA HIS A 44 -23.07 -14.59 6.01
C HIS A 44 -24.31 -15.27 5.38
N ASP A 45 -25.50 -14.90 5.83
CA ASP A 45 -26.75 -15.45 5.30
C ASP A 45 -26.95 -15.12 3.81
N ILE A 46 -26.59 -13.90 3.39
CA ILE A 46 -26.67 -13.46 1.99
C ILE A 46 -25.59 -14.15 1.14
N LEU A 47 -24.34 -14.09 1.59
CA LEU A 47 -23.20 -14.61 0.83
C LEU A 47 -23.24 -16.13 0.69
N SER A 48 -23.75 -16.86 1.70
CA SER A 48 -23.87 -18.33 1.63
C SER A 48 -24.86 -18.79 0.55
N ARG A 49 -25.83 -17.94 0.19
CA ARG A 49 -26.82 -18.22 -0.86
C ARG A 49 -26.44 -17.60 -2.20
N HIS A 50 -25.36 -16.83 -2.26
CA HIS A 50 -24.94 -16.18 -3.50
C HIS A 50 -24.54 -17.24 -4.54
N PRO A 51 -25.00 -17.14 -5.81
CA PRO A 51 -24.75 -18.17 -6.84
C PRO A 51 -23.28 -18.52 -7.02
N MET A 52 -22.37 -17.54 -6.87
CA MET A 52 -20.93 -17.77 -6.95
C MET A 52 -20.45 -18.70 -5.83
N ASN A 53 -20.91 -18.51 -4.60
CA ASN A 53 -20.52 -19.35 -3.46
C ASN A 53 -21.16 -20.74 -3.53
N VAL A 54 -22.39 -20.84 -4.03
CA VAL A 54 -23.03 -22.14 -4.31
C VAL A 54 -22.19 -22.92 -5.31
N ARG A 55 -21.81 -22.32 -6.44
CA ARG A 55 -20.92 -22.93 -7.45
C ARG A 55 -19.58 -23.36 -6.86
N ARG A 56 -18.92 -22.49 -6.08
CA ARG A 56 -17.66 -22.83 -5.43
C ARG A 56 -17.77 -24.08 -4.56
N MET A 57 -18.85 -24.21 -3.79
CA MET A 57 -19.10 -25.40 -2.96
C MET A 57 -19.36 -26.65 -3.80
N GLU A 58 -20.07 -26.54 -4.91
CA GLU A 58 -20.28 -27.63 -5.87
C GLU A 58 -18.97 -28.12 -6.50
N GLU A 59 -18.03 -27.21 -6.71
CA GLU A 59 -16.68 -27.46 -7.22
C GLU A 59 -15.69 -27.91 -6.12
N GLY A 60 -16.15 -28.10 -4.87
CA GLY A 60 -15.29 -28.48 -3.74
C GLY A 60 -14.39 -27.37 -3.23
N LEU A 61 -14.65 -26.12 -3.61
CA LEU A 61 -13.89 -24.94 -3.18
C LEU A 61 -14.52 -24.29 -1.95
N ALA A 62 -13.71 -23.72 -1.09
CA ALA A 62 -14.20 -22.94 0.05
C ALA A 62 -14.99 -21.70 -0.40
N PRO A 63 -16.21 -21.46 0.14
CA PRO A 63 -16.99 -20.28 -0.19
C PRO A 63 -16.39 -19.01 0.47
N GLY A 64 -16.50 -17.87 -0.21
CA GLY A 64 -16.21 -16.55 0.36
C GLY A 64 -17.46 -15.96 1.04
N ASN A 65 -17.89 -16.53 2.16
CA ASN A 65 -19.19 -16.24 2.78
C ASN A 65 -19.11 -15.65 4.19
N LEU A 66 -17.94 -15.24 4.62
CA LEU A 66 -17.75 -14.62 5.94
C LEU A 66 -16.95 -13.32 5.82
N LEU A 67 -17.36 -12.31 6.58
CA LEU A 67 -16.64 -11.05 6.68
C LEU A 67 -15.79 -11.02 7.96
N LEU A 68 -14.52 -10.66 7.80
CA LEU A 68 -13.60 -10.40 8.89
C LEU A 68 -13.42 -8.89 9.02
N ILE A 69 -13.82 -8.33 10.17
CA ILE A 69 -13.73 -6.91 10.49
C ILE A 69 -12.60 -6.71 11.48
N ARG A 70 -11.70 -5.78 11.16
CA ARG A 70 -10.55 -5.42 12.00
C ARG A 70 -10.22 -3.93 11.84
N GLY A 71 -9.44 -3.39 12.80
CA GLY A 71 -8.93 -2.02 12.70
C GLY A 71 -10.02 -0.96 12.81
N ALA A 72 -10.98 -1.16 13.75
CA ALA A 72 -11.98 -0.13 14.03
C ALA A 72 -11.30 1.19 14.42
N GLY A 73 -11.84 2.30 13.94
CA GLY A 73 -11.34 3.64 14.23
C GLY A 73 -12.30 4.72 13.73
N LYS A 74 -12.19 5.89 14.31
CA LYS A 74 -12.89 7.08 13.84
C LYS A 74 -12.05 7.80 12.80
N MET A 75 -12.69 8.21 11.70
CA MET A 75 -12.01 9.02 10.69
C MET A 75 -11.61 10.36 11.31
N GLY A 76 -10.30 10.61 11.38
CA GLY A 76 -9.75 11.91 11.77
C GLY A 76 -9.74 12.90 10.61
N ALA A 77 -9.49 14.17 10.92
CA ALA A 77 -9.17 15.18 9.91
C ALA A 77 -7.71 15.01 9.48
N PHE A 78 -7.49 14.62 8.24
CA PHE A 78 -6.15 14.51 7.67
C PHE A 78 -5.84 15.73 6.82
N PRO A 79 -4.65 16.35 6.98
CA PRO A 79 -4.23 17.44 6.10
C PRO A 79 -4.22 16.96 4.65
N GLN A 80 -4.81 17.75 3.75
CA GLN A 80 -4.78 17.45 2.33
C GLN A 80 -3.36 17.64 1.79
N PHE A 81 -2.96 16.78 0.86
CA PHE A 81 -1.61 16.78 0.26
C PHE A 81 -1.25 18.13 -0.35
N SER A 82 -2.17 18.71 -1.11
CA SER A 82 -1.98 20.04 -1.72
C SER A 82 -1.86 21.16 -0.69
N GLY A 83 -2.67 21.11 0.38
CA GLY A 83 -2.60 22.11 1.47
C GLY A 83 -1.32 22.00 2.30
N ARG A 84 -0.77 20.80 2.44
CA ARG A 84 0.43 20.56 3.23
C ARG A 84 1.72 20.84 2.45
N TYR A 85 1.76 20.48 1.17
CA TYR A 85 2.99 20.50 0.36
C TYR A 85 2.93 21.48 -0.81
N GLY A 86 1.79 22.10 -1.07
CA GLY A 86 1.60 22.99 -2.21
C GLY A 86 1.68 22.30 -3.58
N LEU A 87 1.47 20.97 -3.61
CA LEU A 87 1.60 20.14 -4.80
C LEU A 87 0.26 19.47 -5.12
N SER A 88 -0.07 19.40 -6.40
CA SER A 88 -1.13 18.50 -6.90
C SER A 88 -0.59 17.08 -7.02
N GLY A 89 -1.44 16.04 -6.81
CA GLY A 89 -0.94 14.68 -6.89
C GLY A 89 -1.97 13.63 -7.26
N SER A 90 -1.47 12.51 -7.81
CA SER A 90 -2.22 11.32 -8.15
C SER A 90 -1.66 10.08 -7.47
N VAL A 91 -2.50 9.07 -7.29
CA VAL A 91 -2.12 7.72 -6.84
C VAL A 91 -2.60 6.68 -7.84
N ILE A 92 -1.68 5.85 -8.31
CA ILE A 92 -1.93 4.70 -9.19
C ILE A 92 -1.71 3.44 -8.37
N SER A 93 -2.79 2.75 -8.03
CA SER A 93 -2.74 1.52 -7.24
C SER A 93 -3.95 0.64 -7.52
N ALA A 94 -3.73 -0.67 -7.68
CA ALA A 94 -4.79 -1.66 -7.66
C ALA A 94 -5.14 -2.11 -6.22
N ALA A 95 -4.28 -1.81 -5.24
CA ALA A 95 -4.55 -2.10 -3.84
C ALA A 95 -5.52 -1.06 -3.26
N THR A 96 -6.72 -1.51 -2.89
CA THR A 96 -7.81 -0.66 -2.38
C THR A 96 -7.38 0.17 -1.16
N LEU A 97 -6.53 -0.38 -0.29
CA LEU A 97 -6.01 0.31 0.88
C LEU A 97 -5.18 1.55 0.47
N ILE A 98 -4.26 1.39 -0.47
CA ILE A 98 -3.38 2.48 -0.92
C ILE A 98 -4.19 3.54 -1.68
N ALA A 99 -5.10 3.11 -2.55
CA ALA A 99 -6.03 4.00 -3.23
C ALA A 99 -6.90 4.80 -2.24
N GLY A 100 -7.38 4.13 -1.17
CA GLY A 100 -8.16 4.75 -0.10
C GLY A 100 -7.35 5.78 0.68
N ILE A 101 -6.12 5.47 1.09
CA ILE A 101 -5.21 6.40 1.76
C ILE A 101 -4.96 7.61 0.86
N GLY A 102 -4.66 7.39 -0.43
CA GLY A 102 -4.48 8.48 -1.39
C GLY A 102 -5.68 9.43 -1.42
N LYS A 103 -6.90 8.90 -1.51
CA LYS A 103 -8.13 9.70 -1.49
C LYS A 103 -8.31 10.48 -0.18
N VAL A 104 -8.01 9.87 0.97
CA VAL A 104 -8.13 10.53 2.28
C VAL A 104 -7.21 11.75 2.39
N VAL A 105 -6.01 11.67 1.83
CA VAL A 105 -5.05 12.79 1.82
C VAL A 105 -5.20 13.70 0.60
N GLY A 106 -6.22 13.51 -0.25
CA GLY A 106 -6.54 14.39 -1.37
C GLY A 106 -5.77 14.13 -2.66
N LEU A 107 -5.16 12.95 -2.82
CA LEU A 107 -4.62 12.52 -4.11
C LEU A 107 -5.74 11.99 -5.02
N GLU A 108 -5.66 12.27 -6.31
CA GLU A 108 -6.55 11.70 -7.32
C GLU A 108 -6.19 10.23 -7.57
N HIS A 109 -7.13 9.31 -7.34
CA HIS A 109 -6.91 7.91 -7.66
C HIS A 109 -7.18 7.63 -9.13
N ILE A 110 -6.18 7.12 -9.82
CA ILE A 110 -6.23 6.76 -11.24
C ILE A 110 -6.38 5.24 -11.37
N PRO A 111 -7.56 4.73 -11.71
CA PRO A 111 -7.75 3.31 -11.96
C PRO A 111 -7.14 2.94 -13.32
N VAL A 112 -6.35 1.89 -13.37
CA VAL A 112 -5.71 1.40 -14.59
C VAL A 112 -6.25 0.00 -14.90
N PRO A 113 -6.95 -0.19 -16.03
CA PRO A 113 -7.44 -1.51 -16.44
C PRO A 113 -6.30 -2.53 -16.59
N GLY A 114 -6.58 -3.79 -16.30
CA GLY A 114 -5.59 -4.88 -16.37
C GLY A 114 -4.62 -4.96 -15.21
N THR A 115 -4.73 -4.03 -14.23
CA THR A 115 -3.83 -4.04 -13.06
C THR A 115 -4.47 -4.76 -11.88
N THR A 116 -3.64 -5.52 -11.17
CA THR A 116 -4.00 -6.27 -9.96
C THR A 116 -3.07 -5.93 -8.81
N GLY A 117 -3.36 -6.45 -7.62
CA GLY A 117 -2.45 -6.41 -6.46
C GLY A 117 -1.42 -7.56 -6.47
N SER A 118 -1.41 -8.41 -7.49
CA SER A 118 -0.64 -9.63 -7.60
C SER A 118 0.49 -9.51 -8.65
N VAL A 119 1.24 -10.59 -8.82
CA VAL A 119 2.36 -10.69 -9.78
C VAL A 119 1.92 -10.73 -11.25
N ASP A 120 0.64 -10.88 -11.53
CA ASP A 120 0.04 -10.83 -12.86
C ASP A 120 -0.39 -9.42 -13.30
N SER A 121 -0.08 -8.41 -12.51
CA SER A 121 -0.44 -7.02 -12.77
C SER A 121 0.22 -6.48 -14.04
N ASP A 122 -0.55 -5.78 -14.87
CA ASP A 122 -0.03 -5.05 -16.05
C ASP A 122 0.79 -3.83 -15.57
N LEU A 123 2.12 -4.00 -15.48
CA LEU A 123 3.04 -2.95 -15.03
C LEU A 123 3.28 -1.89 -16.10
N ASP A 124 3.28 -2.26 -17.37
CA ASP A 124 3.46 -1.31 -18.48
C ASP A 124 2.29 -0.32 -18.53
N ALA A 125 1.06 -0.82 -18.34
CA ALA A 125 -0.12 0.06 -18.23
C ALA A 125 -0.02 1.01 -17.02
N LYS A 126 0.51 0.55 -15.88
CA LYS A 126 0.74 1.41 -14.71
C LYS A 126 1.77 2.51 -14.97
N VAL A 127 2.91 2.14 -15.57
CA VAL A 127 3.98 3.10 -15.89
C VAL A 127 3.49 4.12 -16.93
N LYS A 128 2.78 3.67 -17.96
CA LYS A 128 2.17 4.56 -18.96
C LYS A 128 1.19 5.54 -18.33
N ALA A 129 0.36 5.09 -17.39
CA ALA A 129 -0.53 5.96 -16.65
C ALA A 129 0.23 6.96 -15.77
N ALA A 130 1.34 6.54 -15.13
CA ALA A 130 2.18 7.42 -14.34
C ALA A 130 2.82 8.53 -15.18
N LEU A 131 3.35 8.20 -16.37
CA LEU A 131 3.88 9.19 -17.31
C LEU A 131 2.81 10.20 -17.74
N ALA A 132 1.61 9.73 -18.09
CA ALA A 132 0.51 10.62 -18.47
C ALA A 132 0.04 11.53 -17.30
N GLU A 133 0.12 11.06 -16.07
CA GLU A 133 -0.23 11.87 -14.90
C GLU A 133 0.85 12.91 -14.56
N LEU A 134 2.12 12.65 -14.83
CA LEU A 134 3.21 13.62 -14.64
C LEU A 134 3.07 14.86 -15.54
N ASP A 135 2.38 14.77 -16.68
CA ASP A 135 2.04 15.92 -17.51
C ASP A 135 1.00 16.85 -16.87
N ARG A 136 0.29 16.37 -15.84
CA ARG A 136 -0.86 17.06 -15.21
C ARG A 136 -0.69 17.35 -13.74
N LYS A 137 0.21 16.64 -13.08
CA LYS A 137 0.39 16.62 -11.62
C LYS A 137 1.85 16.84 -11.24
N ASP A 138 2.03 17.50 -10.12
CA ASP A 138 3.37 17.70 -9.53
C ASP A 138 3.91 16.46 -8.85
N PHE A 139 3.04 15.50 -8.47
CA PHE A 139 3.38 14.29 -7.73
C PHE A 139 2.56 13.09 -8.20
N VAL A 140 3.22 11.98 -8.45
CA VAL A 140 2.57 10.69 -8.77
C VAL A 140 3.10 9.60 -7.84
N LEU A 141 2.20 8.96 -7.10
CA LEU A 141 2.50 7.76 -6.33
C LEU A 141 2.12 6.52 -7.15
N LEU A 142 3.12 5.79 -7.65
CA LEU A 142 2.93 4.51 -8.33
C LEU A 142 3.17 3.37 -7.35
N ASN A 143 2.13 2.60 -7.04
CA ASN A 143 2.21 1.44 -6.14
C ASN A 143 2.18 0.12 -6.91
N ILE A 144 3.15 -0.75 -6.64
CA ILE A 144 3.27 -2.11 -7.18
C ILE A 144 3.32 -3.08 -6.01
N LYS A 145 2.32 -3.98 -5.86
CA LYS A 145 2.16 -4.82 -4.67
C LYS A 145 2.61 -6.27 -4.84
N GLY A 146 2.70 -6.83 -6.03
CA GLY A 146 2.89 -8.26 -6.25
C GLY A 146 4.11 -8.89 -5.55
N ALA A 147 5.19 -8.12 -5.34
CA ALA A 147 6.37 -8.60 -4.60
C ALA A 147 6.07 -8.89 -3.12
N ASP A 148 5.19 -8.09 -2.50
CA ASP A 148 4.71 -8.30 -1.13
C ASP A 148 3.86 -9.57 -1.04
N GLU A 149 2.93 -9.77 -1.95
CA GLU A 149 2.10 -10.97 -2.02
C GLU A 149 2.95 -12.25 -2.15
N ALA A 150 3.92 -12.26 -3.09
CA ALA A 150 4.84 -13.38 -3.24
C ALA A 150 5.69 -13.63 -1.98
N GLY A 151 6.01 -12.58 -1.23
CA GLY A 151 6.67 -12.65 0.07
C GLY A 151 5.83 -13.37 1.12
N HIS A 152 4.57 -12.99 1.28
CA HIS A 152 3.61 -13.63 2.19
C HIS A 152 3.35 -15.09 1.86
N ASP A 153 3.35 -15.44 0.58
CA ASP A 153 3.21 -16.83 0.11
C ASP A 153 4.50 -17.67 0.30
N GLY A 154 5.63 -17.03 0.61
CA GLY A 154 6.93 -17.70 0.72
C GLY A 154 7.51 -18.12 -0.63
N ARG A 155 7.06 -17.52 -1.74
CA ARG A 155 7.46 -17.85 -3.11
C ARG A 155 8.68 -17.04 -3.57
N GLY A 156 9.85 -17.35 -3.00
CA GLY A 156 11.07 -16.57 -3.23
C GLY A 156 11.50 -16.43 -4.69
N ILE A 157 11.39 -17.50 -5.48
CA ILE A 157 11.72 -17.47 -6.92
C ILE A 157 10.75 -16.53 -7.66
N GLN A 158 9.45 -16.67 -7.42
CA GLN A 158 8.44 -15.82 -8.04
C GLN A 158 8.62 -14.34 -7.65
N LYS A 159 8.98 -14.06 -6.40
CA LYS A 159 9.26 -12.70 -5.94
C LYS A 159 10.46 -12.10 -6.68
N ARG A 160 11.56 -12.87 -6.82
CA ARG A 160 12.74 -12.45 -7.57
C ARG A 160 12.37 -12.15 -9.03
N ASP A 161 11.72 -13.09 -9.69
CA ASP A 161 11.36 -12.95 -11.12
C ASP A 161 10.42 -11.75 -11.33
N PHE A 162 9.51 -11.51 -10.40
CA PHE A 162 8.63 -10.33 -10.46
C PHE A 162 9.39 -9.02 -10.23
N ILE A 163 10.42 -9.00 -9.39
CA ILE A 163 11.28 -7.80 -9.22
C ILE A 163 12.03 -7.49 -10.52
N GLU A 164 12.48 -8.50 -11.26
CA GLU A 164 13.08 -8.31 -12.59
C GLU A 164 12.07 -7.72 -13.60
N VAL A 165 10.80 -8.14 -13.53
CA VAL A 165 9.71 -7.56 -14.35
C VAL A 165 9.44 -6.10 -13.94
N ILE A 166 9.48 -5.79 -12.64
CA ILE A 166 9.35 -4.40 -12.16
C ILE A 166 10.49 -3.55 -12.73
N ASP A 167 11.73 -4.01 -12.65
CA ASP A 167 12.90 -3.28 -13.12
C ASP A 167 12.75 -2.93 -14.61
N ALA A 168 12.42 -3.91 -15.44
CA ALA A 168 12.18 -3.69 -16.86
C ALA A 168 11.03 -2.70 -17.14
N ALA A 169 9.93 -2.82 -16.42
CA ALA A 169 8.77 -1.93 -16.60
C ALA A 169 9.05 -0.48 -16.20
N LEU A 170 9.97 -0.24 -15.26
CA LEU A 170 10.33 1.10 -14.80
C LEU A 170 11.34 1.82 -15.71
N GLU A 171 11.96 1.14 -16.70
CA GLU A 171 12.94 1.73 -17.60
C GLU A 171 12.51 3.07 -18.22
N PRO A 172 11.26 3.25 -18.72
CA PRO A 172 10.83 4.53 -19.29
C PRO A 172 10.86 5.71 -18.31
N LEU A 173 10.81 5.48 -17.01
CA LEU A 173 10.90 6.53 -15.99
C LEU A 173 12.34 7.06 -15.82
N LEU A 174 13.34 6.33 -16.31
CA LEU A 174 14.73 6.76 -16.24
C LEU A 174 15.06 7.89 -17.23
N ASP A 175 14.23 8.09 -18.26
CA ASP A 175 14.43 9.13 -19.27
C ASP A 175 13.82 10.50 -18.86
N LEU A 176 13.15 10.58 -17.70
CA LEU A 176 12.57 11.81 -17.19
C LEU A 176 13.69 12.77 -16.72
N GLY A 177 13.93 13.83 -17.50
CA GLY A 177 15.07 14.72 -17.32
C GLY A 177 14.93 15.72 -16.15
N ASP A 178 13.71 16.18 -15.88
CA ASP A 178 13.39 17.22 -14.88
C ASP A 178 12.50 16.69 -13.73
N THR A 179 12.41 15.40 -13.58
CA THR A 179 11.60 14.72 -12.57
C THR A 179 12.48 14.10 -11.49
N LEU A 180 12.09 14.28 -10.23
CA LEU A 180 12.69 13.56 -9.12
C LEU A 180 12.03 12.18 -9.00
N LEU A 181 12.74 11.13 -9.35
CA LEU A 181 12.31 9.75 -9.20
C LEU A 181 12.78 9.21 -7.85
N VAL A 182 11.84 8.66 -7.07
CA VAL A 182 12.12 7.96 -5.81
C VAL A 182 11.60 6.53 -5.95
N VAL A 183 12.47 5.55 -5.76
CA VAL A 183 12.08 4.14 -5.68
C VAL A 183 12.36 3.63 -4.28
N CYS A 184 11.35 3.07 -3.63
CA CYS A 184 11.46 2.48 -2.30
C CYS A 184 10.38 1.41 -2.09
N ALA A 185 10.49 0.66 -1.00
CA ALA A 185 9.39 -0.14 -0.47
C ALA A 185 8.78 0.53 0.77
N ASP A 186 7.57 0.17 1.13
CA ASP A 186 6.90 0.60 2.36
C ASP A 186 7.35 -0.25 3.56
N HIS A 187 7.64 -1.53 3.34
CA HIS A 187 8.18 -2.47 4.33
C HIS A 187 8.87 -3.66 3.65
N SER A 188 9.61 -4.43 4.42
CA SER A 188 10.14 -5.73 4.01
C SER A 188 9.12 -6.84 4.29
N THR A 189 9.02 -7.81 3.37
CA THR A 189 8.22 -9.03 3.52
C THR A 189 9.09 -10.24 3.14
N PRO A 190 9.97 -10.70 4.05
CA PRO A 190 10.85 -11.83 3.76
C PRO A 190 10.07 -13.13 3.57
N CYS A 191 10.38 -13.85 2.48
CA CYS A 191 9.71 -15.12 2.15
C CYS A 191 9.92 -16.20 3.23
N SER A 192 11.00 -16.11 4.01
CA SER A 192 11.32 -17.06 5.09
C SER A 192 10.36 -16.98 6.26
N ILE A 193 9.83 -15.80 6.57
CA ILE A 193 8.90 -15.59 7.67
C ILE A 193 7.45 -15.40 7.21
N LYS A 194 7.23 -15.13 5.92
CA LYS A 194 5.90 -14.93 5.30
C LYS A 194 5.08 -13.83 5.97
N ASP A 195 5.74 -12.86 6.54
CA ASP A 195 5.14 -11.72 7.22
C ASP A 195 6.09 -10.53 7.13
N HIS A 196 5.61 -9.35 7.55
CA HIS A 196 6.43 -8.15 7.57
C HIS A 196 7.55 -8.25 8.62
N SER A 197 8.69 -7.64 8.30
CA SER A 197 9.80 -7.50 9.24
C SER A 197 10.15 -6.03 9.47
N ALA A 198 10.95 -5.78 10.52
CA ALA A 198 11.45 -4.45 10.84
C ALA A 198 12.76 -4.10 10.10
N ASP A 199 13.15 -4.88 9.12
CA ASP A 199 14.34 -4.63 8.33
C ASP A 199 14.18 -3.32 7.54
N PRO A 200 15.24 -2.50 7.44
CA PRO A 200 15.21 -1.31 6.59
C PRO A 200 15.02 -1.69 5.12
N VAL A 201 14.25 -0.89 4.41
CA VAL A 201 14.06 -1.05 2.97
C VAL A 201 15.04 -0.17 2.20
N PRO A 202 15.47 -0.57 0.99
CA PRO A 202 16.32 0.26 0.16
C PRO A 202 15.55 1.46 -0.38
N VAL A 203 16.25 2.59 -0.51
CA VAL A 203 15.72 3.83 -1.11
C VAL A 203 16.73 4.36 -2.10
N VAL A 204 16.29 4.66 -3.31
CA VAL A 204 17.08 5.39 -4.31
C VAL A 204 16.34 6.63 -4.76
N ILE A 205 17.09 7.74 -4.89
CA ILE A 205 16.58 9.01 -5.39
C ILE A 205 17.43 9.42 -6.60
N ARG A 206 16.77 9.72 -7.72
CA ARG A 206 17.40 10.20 -8.94
C ARG A 206 16.68 11.44 -9.45
N GLY A 207 17.43 12.43 -9.89
CA GLY A 207 16.84 13.64 -10.49
C GLY A 207 17.83 14.79 -10.55
N PRO A 208 17.42 15.95 -11.06
CA PRO A 208 18.25 17.15 -11.12
C PRO A 208 18.74 17.55 -9.73
N GLY A 209 20.02 17.85 -9.61
CA GLY A 209 20.63 18.31 -8.36
C GLY A 209 20.90 17.23 -7.29
N VAL A 210 20.48 15.99 -7.52
CA VAL A 210 20.76 14.87 -6.61
C VAL A 210 22.24 14.48 -6.73
N ARG A 211 22.96 14.49 -5.58
CA ARG A 211 24.36 14.07 -5.54
C ARG A 211 24.45 12.56 -5.65
N THR A 212 25.27 12.07 -6.56
CA THR A 212 25.58 10.65 -6.70
C THR A 212 26.49 10.20 -5.58
N ASP A 213 26.22 9.07 -4.97
CA ASP A 213 27.12 8.37 -4.07
C ASP A 213 27.89 7.23 -4.78
N ARG A 214 28.49 6.33 -4.02
CA ARG A 214 29.28 5.21 -4.58
C ARG A 214 28.49 3.91 -4.70
N VAL A 215 27.21 3.90 -4.33
CA VAL A 215 26.36 2.71 -4.38
C VAL A 215 25.98 2.44 -5.83
N ALA A 216 26.27 1.23 -6.28
CA ALA A 216 26.02 0.80 -7.66
C ALA A 216 24.90 -0.25 -7.78
N ARG A 217 24.29 -0.66 -6.66
CA ARG A 217 23.22 -1.66 -6.63
C ARG A 217 22.08 -1.19 -5.76
N PHE A 218 20.87 -1.50 -6.19
CA PHE A 218 19.65 -1.23 -5.42
C PHE A 218 19.24 -2.49 -4.66
N ASP A 219 19.84 -2.69 -3.51
CA ASP A 219 19.53 -3.75 -2.54
C ASP A 219 19.75 -3.24 -1.10
N GLU A 220 19.24 -3.99 -0.11
CA GLU A 220 19.27 -3.59 1.30
C GLU A 220 20.69 -3.41 1.83
N VAL A 221 21.63 -4.26 1.41
CA VAL A 221 23.03 -4.23 1.89
C VAL A 221 23.78 -3.06 1.28
N SER A 222 23.69 -2.90 -0.05
CA SER A 222 24.36 -1.83 -0.77
C SER A 222 23.82 -0.46 -0.38
N CYS A 223 22.51 -0.29 -0.29
CA CYS A 223 21.88 0.97 0.09
C CYS A 223 22.16 1.40 1.53
N ALA A 224 22.53 0.48 2.43
CA ALA A 224 22.97 0.83 3.78
C ALA A 224 24.23 1.71 3.83
N GLU A 225 25.04 1.68 2.76
CA GLU A 225 26.26 2.49 2.60
C GLU A 225 26.03 3.77 1.78
N GLY A 226 24.78 4.03 1.38
CA GLY A 226 24.43 5.19 0.56
C GLY A 226 24.46 6.52 1.30
N GLY A 227 24.50 7.62 0.53
CA GLY A 227 24.58 8.96 1.05
C GLY A 227 23.37 9.44 1.88
N LEU A 228 22.22 8.77 1.76
CA LEU A 228 21.05 9.03 2.60
C LEU A 228 21.17 8.47 4.01
N HIS A 229 22.07 7.50 4.22
CA HIS A 229 22.13 6.73 5.46
C HIS A 229 20.76 6.18 5.86
N ARG A 230 20.55 5.90 7.15
CA ARG A 230 19.25 5.40 7.66
C ARG A 230 18.33 6.59 7.98
N ILE A 231 17.27 6.74 7.19
CA ILE A 231 16.21 7.72 7.40
C ILE A 231 14.91 7.04 7.90
N ARG A 232 13.99 7.82 8.42
CA ARG A 232 12.63 7.35 8.73
C ARG A 232 11.73 7.59 7.52
N GLY A 233 10.72 6.77 7.30
CA GLY A 233 9.78 6.96 6.19
C GLY A 233 9.16 8.37 6.14
N ARG A 234 8.90 8.98 7.29
CA ARG A 234 8.40 10.37 7.38
C ARG A 234 9.36 11.44 6.90
N ASP A 235 10.66 11.13 6.81
CA ASP A 235 11.69 12.08 6.40
C ASP A 235 11.82 12.13 4.86
N LEU A 236 11.26 11.14 4.14
CA LEU A 236 11.39 11.01 2.69
C LEU A 236 10.76 12.19 1.94
N MET A 237 9.52 12.58 2.28
CA MET A 237 8.84 13.72 1.63
C MET A 237 9.57 15.05 1.89
N PRO A 238 9.99 15.40 3.12
CA PRO A 238 10.83 16.59 3.34
C PRO A 238 12.11 16.62 2.51
N ILE A 239 12.82 15.48 2.39
CA ILE A 239 14.01 15.36 1.54
C ILE A 239 13.65 15.59 0.07
N ALA A 240 12.61 14.94 -0.43
CA ALA A 240 12.16 15.11 -1.81
C ALA A 240 11.78 16.56 -2.11
N LEU A 241 11.05 17.22 -1.21
CA LEU A 241 10.66 18.64 -1.35
C LEU A 241 11.87 19.57 -1.38
N ASP A 242 12.90 19.29 -0.56
CA ASP A 242 14.12 20.09 -0.57
C ASP A 242 14.88 19.94 -1.90
N LEU A 243 15.02 18.73 -2.41
CA LEU A 243 15.66 18.43 -3.69
C LEU A 243 15.00 19.11 -4.90
N ILE A 244 13.69 19.34 -4.85
CA ILE A 244 12.94 20.08 -5.89
C ILE A 244 12.73 21.55 -5.56
N ASN A 245 13.43 22.09 -4.54
CA ASN A 245 13.33 23.50 -4.08
C ASN A 245 11.89 23.93 -3.67
N LYS A 246 11.10 23.02 -3.11
CA LYS A 246 9.76 23.27 -2.57
C LYS A 246 9.69 23.20 -1.03
N SER A 247 10.81 23.00 -0.35
CA SER A 247 10.86 23.01 1.11
C SER A 247 10.71 24.43 1.67
N HIS A 248 10.00 24.57 2.81
CA HIS A 248 10.04 25.80 3.59
C HIS A 248 11.39 25.88 4.32
N LYS A 249 12.18 26.87 4.00
CA LYS A 249 13.47 27.11 4.67
C LYS A 249 13.23 27.79 6.02
N TYR A 250 13.75 27.22 7.09
CA TYR A 250 13.76 27.85 8.40
C TYR A 250 14.90 28.88 8.48
N GLY A 251 14.59 30.11 8.91
CA GLY A 251 15.59 31.13 9.18
C GLY A 251 16.10 31.87 7.94
N ALA A 252 15.38 31.90 6.87
CA ALA A 252 15.65 32.75 5.69
C ALA A 252 14.76 33.98 5.67
#